data_a03152457ddf433c12ab9eb72c0a72b2
#
_entry.id   a03152457ddf433c12ab9eb72c0a72b2
#
_cell.length_a   1.000
_cell.length_b   1.000
_cell.length_c   1.000
_cell.angle_alpha   90.00
_cell.angle_beta   90.00
_cell.angle_gamma   90.00
#
_symmetry.space_group_name_H-M   'P 1'
#
loop_
_entity.id
_entity.type
_entity.pdbx_description
1 polymer ?
#
loop_
_entity_poly.entity_id
_entity_poly.type
_entity_poly.pdbx_seq_one_letter_code
_entity_poly.pdbx_strand_id
1 'polypeptide(L)'
;MTLRREFQAVDEIGMLICALGCVYCLHASATVRTADDHALNLKLGCALTITALVFFAIYFYWANFEVFHVLFAPIEFYALGRAFWLRRTLQGTDAPTPRSRYFREAFRGTVGEGLALYGFAVCCWVLEMTQCPSVRWLNLHAWAWHLVVGRGFNLLATSLVLLTLERNSRTCKKKF
;
A
#
# COMPACT_ATOMS: atom_id res chain seq x y z
N MET A 1 4.10 -14.24 -23.75
CA MET A 1 2.64 -13.93 -23.72
C MET A 1 2.52 -12.42 -23.69
N THR A 2 2.05 -11.79 -24.76
CA THR A 2 1.69 -10.38 -24.73
C THR A 2 0.27 -10.31 -24.17
N LEU A 3 0.14 -9.89 -22.91
CA LEU A 3 -1.18 -9.48 -22.41
C LEU A 3 -1.76 -8.47 -23.41
N ARG A 4 -3.03 -8.65 -23.79
CA ARG A 4 -3.71 -7.61 -24.56
C ARG A 4 -3.65 -6.33 -23.75
N ARG A 5 -3.36 -5.21 -24.40
CA ARG A 5 -3.18 -3.90 -23.81
C ARG A 5 -4.28 -3.48 -22.83
N GLU A 6 -5.53 -3.91 -23.14
CA GLU A 6 -6.67 -3.63 -22.28
C GLU A 6 -6.59 -4.33 -20.91
N PHE A 7 -6.12 -5.59 -20.88
CA PHE A 7 -5.95 -6.33 -19.62
C PHE A 7 -4.79 -5.78 -18.79
N GLN A 8 -3.72 -5.35 -19.44
CA GLN A 8 -2.61 -4.69 -18.78
C GLN A 8 -3.07 -3.37 -18.13
N ALA A 9 -3.85 -2.56 -18.86
CA ALA A 9 -4.40 -1.32 -18.32
C ALA A 9 -5.29 -1.55 -17.10
N VAL A 10 -6.12 -2.60 -17.08
CA VAL A 10 -6.97 -2.94 -15.93
C VAL A 10 -6.12 -3.32 -14.71
N ASP A 11 -5.06 -4.10 -14.89
CA ASP A 11 -4.13 -4.50 -13.83
C ASP A 11 -3.42 -3.26 -13.23
N GLU A 12 -2.85 -2.44 -14.07
CA GLU A 12 -2.13 -1.22 -13.70
C GLU A 12 -3.03 -0.19 -12.98
N ILE A 13 -4.27 -0.02 -13.45
CA ILE A 13 -5.28 0.81 -12.80
C ILE A 13 -5.61 0.27 -11.40
N GLY A 14 -5.80 -1.04 -11.29
CA GLY A 14 -6.05 -1.69 -10.01
C GLY A 14 -4.92 -1.45 -9.00
N MET A 15 -3.67 -1.59 -9.43
CA MET A 15 -2.50 -1.32 -8.59
C MET A 15 -2.45 0.14 -8.12
N LEU A 16 -2.70 1.10 -9.02
CA LEU A 16 -2.70 2.52 -8.67
C LEU A 16 -3.79 2.85 -7.64
N ILE A 17 -5.01 2.37 -7.83
CA ILE A 17 -6.12 2.57 -6.88
C ILE A 17 -5.77 2.01 -5.52
N CYS A 18 -5.19 0.79 -5.46
CA CYS A 18 -4.75 0.17 -4.21
C CYS A 18 -3.65 1.00 -3.52
N ALA A 19 -2.64 1.46 -4.26
CA ALA A 19 -1.55 2.26 -3.70
C ALA A 19 -2.05 3.61 -3.14
N LEU A 20 -2.89 4.34 -3.88
CA LEU A 20 -3.48 5.59 -3.42
C LEU A 20 -4.42 5.37 -2.23
N GLY A 21 -5.19 4.29 -2.23
CA GLY A 21 -6.02 3.88 -1.09
C GLY A 21 -5.18 3.60 0.16
N CYS A 22 -4.04 2.92 0.02
CA CYS A 22 -3.09 2.72 1.12
C CYS A 22 -2.52 4.05 1.63
N VAL A 23 -2.12 4.97 0.76
CA VAL A 23 -1.66 6.31 1.15
C VAL A 23 -2.73 7.04 1.94
N TYR A 24 -3.96 7.06 1.44
CA TYR A 24 -5.09 7.68 2.14
C TYR A 24 -5.29 7.08 3.53
N CYS A 25 -5.41 5.77 3.63
CA CYS A 25 -5.64 5.08 4.90
C CYS A 25 -4.49 5.27 5.90
N LEU A 26 -3.24 5.26 5.45
CA LEU A 26 -2.06 5.49 6.30
C LEU A 26 -2.06 6.92 6.89
N HIS A 27 -2.55 7.90 6.16
CA HIS A 27 -2.68 9.27 6.66
C HIS A 27 -3.93 9.43 7.54
N ALA A 28 -5.09 9.00 7.05
CA ALA A 28 -6.34 9.12 7.79
C ALA A 28 -6.33 8.37 9.12
N SER A 29 -5.64 7.23 9.21
CA SER A 29 -5.48 6.50 10.47
C SER A 29 -4.44 7.11 11.40
N ALA A 30 -3.56 7.98 10.94
CA ALA A 30 -2.55 8.65 11.78
C ALA A 30 -3.06 9.94 12.43
N THR A 31 -4.15 10.55 11.92
CA THR A 31 -4.70 11.82 12.43
C THR A 31 -5.70 11.63 13.58
N VAL A 32 -5.74 12.55 14.54
CA VAL A 32 -6.71 12.55 15.67
C VAL A 32 -8.05 13.08 15.13
N ARG A 33 -9.19 12.53 15.56
CA ARG A 33 -10.52 12.94 15.07
C ARG A 33 -10.96 14.28 15.66
N THR A 34 -10.47 15.36 15.09
CA THR A 34 -11.00 16.72 15.28
C THR A 34 -11.78 17.14 14.04
N ALA A 35 -12.53 18.25 14.11
CA ALA A 35 -13.21 18.80 12.94
C ALA A 35 -12.21 19.16 11.83
N ASP A 36 -11.04 19.66 12.21
CA ASP A 36 -9.96 20.01 11.29
C ASP A 36 -9.39 18.79 10.57
N ASP A 37 -9.38 17.62 11.23
CA ASP A 37 -8.93 16.36 10.63
C ASP A 37 -9.88 15.87 9.52
N HIS A 38 -11.18 16.12 9.64
CA HIS A 38 -12.13 15.80 8.59
C HIS A 38 -11.87 16.64 7.33
N ALA A 39 -11.63 17.95 7.51
CA ALA A 39 -11.29 18.83 6.39
C ALA A 39 -9.96 18.44 5.75
N LEU A 40 -8.96 18.06 6.56
CA LEU A 40 -7.66 17.59 6.05
C LEU A 40 -7.80 16.28 5.28
N ASN A 41 -8.55 15.31 5.81
CA ASN A 41 -8.79 14.02 5.13
C ASN A 41 -9.56 14.21 3.82
N LEU A 42 -10.53 15.13 3.78
CA LEU A 42 -11.24 15.47 2.54
C LEU A 42 -10.29 16.09 1.51
N LYS A 43 -9.46 17.05 1.91
CA LYS A 43 -8.44 17.65 1.02
C LYS A 43 -7.47 16.59 0.49
N LEU A 44 -7.01 15.68 1.35
CA LEU A 44 -6.15 14.59 0.93
C LEU A 44 -6.87 13.67 -0.06
N GLY A 45 -8.12 13.28 0.21
CA GLY A 45 -8.91 12.46 -0.71
C GLY A 45 -9.08 13.12 -2.07
N CYS A 46 -9.41 14.41 -2.10
CA CYS A 46 -9.50 15.18 -3.34
C CYS A 46 -8.15 15.23 -4.08
N ALA A 47 -7.04 15.49 -3.37
CA ALA A 47 -5.71 15.53 -3.97
C ALA A 47 -5.32 14.19 -4.59
N LEU A 48 -5.55 13.08 -3.90
CA LEU A 48 -5.27 11.73 -4.42
C LEU A 48 -6.17 11.37 -5.62
N THR A 49 -7.43 11.79 -5.60
CA THR A 49 -8.34 11.62 -6.75
C THR A 49 -7.86 12.40 -7.96
N ILE A 50 -7.46 13.67 -7.79
CA ILE A 50 -6.88 14.48 -8.87
C ILE A 50 -5.60 13.83 -9.39
N THR A 51 -4.72 13.34 -8.49
CA THR A 51 -3.51 12.61 -8.87
C THR A 51 -3.84 11.38 -9.72
N ALA A 52 -4.85 10.59 -9.34
CA ALA A 52 -5.30 9.45 -10.11
C ALA A 52 -5.80 9.86 -11.51
N LEU A 53 -6.62 10.90 -11.59
CA LEU A 53 -7.16 11.38 -12.87
C LEU A 53 -6.05 11.91 -13.80
N VAL A 54 -5.11 12.68 -13.28
CA VAL A 54 -3.94 13.16 -14.04
C VAL A 54 -3.08 11.99 -14.50
N PHE A 55 -2.84 11.01 -13.61
CA PHE A 55 -2.10 9.80 -13.93
C PHE A 55 -2.77 9.04 -15.09
N PHE A 56 -4.09 8.83 -15.03
CA PHE A 56 -4.83 8.17 -16.10
C PHE A 56 -4.76 8.95 -17.41
N ALA A 57 -4.93 10.28 -17.36
CA ALA A 57 -4.83 11.10 -18.57
C ALA A 57 -3.45 10.95 -19.23
N ILE A 58 -2.38 11.03 -18.45
CA ILE A 58 -1.00 10.84 -18.93
C ILE A 58 -0.81 9.42 -19.48
N TYR A 59 -1.24 8.42 -18.73
CA TYR A 59 -1.09 7.01 -19.12
C TYR A 59 -1.83 6.69 -20.43
N PHE A 60 -3.08 7.14 -20.57
CA PHE A 60 -3.84 6.91 -21.80
C PHE A 60 -3.31 7.70 -22.99
N TYR A 61 -2.75 8.90 -22.75
CA TYR A 61 -2.17 9.72 -23.80
C TYR A 61 -0.89 9.08 -24.38
N TRP A 62 0.04 8.68 -23.52
CA TRP A 62 1.29 8.08 -23.98
C TRP A 62 1.21 6.57 -24.16
N ALA A 63 0.29 5.92 -23.47
CA ALA A 63 0.05 4.47 -23.54
C ALA A 63 1.34 3.62 -23.44
N ASN A 64 2.26 4.05 -22.58
CA ASN A 64 3.57 3.46 -22.41
C ASN A 64 3.72 2.90 -21.00
N PHE A 65 4.09 1.63 -20.93
CA PHE A 65 4.36 0.89 -19.69
C PHE A 65 5.46 1.54 -18.82
N GLU A 66 6.50 2.07 -19.43
CA GLU A 66 7.58 2.75 -18.71
C GLU A 66 7.08 4.02 -18.00
N VAL A 67 6.22 4.78 -18.66
CA VAL A 67 5.59 5.98 -18.07
C VAL A 67 4.75 5.59 -16.85
N PHE A 68 4.00 4.49 -16.92
CA PHE A 68 3.27 3.97 -15.76
C PHE A 68 4.21 3.74 -14.58
N HIS A 69 5.31 3.01 -14.77
CA HIS A 69 6.23 2.66 -13.68
C HIS A 69 6.93 3.88 -13.08
N VAL A 70 7.35 4.82 -13.90
CA VAL A 70 7.99 6.06 -13.42
C VAL A 70 7.04 6.89 -12.55
N LEU A 71 5.75 6.92 -12.88
CA LEU A 71 4.76 7.66 -12.10
C LEU A 71 4.26 6.88 -10.89
N PHE A 72 4.14 5.56 -11.00
CA PHE A 72 3.60 4.68 -9.96
C PHE A 72 4.60 4.43 -8.83
N ALA A 73 5.87 4.17 -9.16
CA ALA A 73 6.90 3.81 -8.18
C ALA A 73 7.04 4.83 -7.02
N PRO A 74 7.04 6.16 -7.24
CA PRO A 74 7.10 7.11 -6.13
C PRO A 74 5.92 6.99 -5.15
N ILE A 75 4.69 6.75 -5.64
CA ILE A 75 3.49 6.58 -4.81
C ILE A 75 3.63 5.33 -3.96
N GLU A 76 4.09 4.26 -4.57
CA GLU A 76 4.29 2.96 -3.94
C GLU A 76 5.40 3.01 -2.88
N PHE A 77 6.58 3.54 -3.21
CA PHE A 77 7.66 3.71 -2.24
C PHE A 77 7.27 4.63 -1.08
N TYR A 78 6.47 5.65 -1.34
CA TYR A 78 5.95 6.50 -0.27
C TYR A 78 5.02 5.71 0.66
N ALA A 79 4.08 4.92 0.13
CA ALA A 79 3.17 4.09 0.92
C ALA A 79 3.93 3.09 1.79
N LEU A 80 4.90 2.37 1.20
CA LEU A 80 5.74 1.40 1.90
C LEU A 80 6.62 2.06 2.96
N GLY A 81 7.26 3.17 2.62
CA GLY A 81 8.08 3.95 3.55
C GLY A 81 7.27 4.47 4.74
N ARG A 82 6.04 4.92 4.49
CA ARG A 82 5.13 5.38 5.54
C ARG A 82 4.66 4.24 6.44
N ALA A 83 4.33 3.09 5.88
CA ALA A 83 3.98 1.89 6.64
C ALA A 83 5.14 1.41 7.52
N PHE A 84 6.35 1.40 6.98
CA PHE A 84 7.58 1.08 7.72
C PHE A 84 7.87 2.07 8.85
N TRP A 85 7.72 3.37 8.58
CA TRP A 85 7.90 4.42 9.58
C TRP A 85 6.89 4.27 10.72
N LEU A 86 5.60 4.05 10.42
CA LEU A 86 4.57 3.81 11.44
C LEU A 86 4.89 2.57 12.28
N ARG A 87 5.33 1.49 11.65
CA ARG A 87 5.78 0.29 12.35
C ARG A 87 6.88 0.60 13.36
N ARG A 88 7.89 1.39 12.97
CA ARG A 88 8.99 1.79 13.86
C ARG A 88 8.53 2.70 15.00
N THR A 89 7.72 3.69 14.68
CA THR A 89 7.21 4.65 15.68
C THR A 89 6.39 3.95 16.77
N LEU A 90 5.58 2.95 16.39
CA LEU A 90 4.80 2.17 17.36
C LEU A 90 5.64 1.19 18.19
N GLN A 91 6.93 0.98 17.87
CA GLN A 91 7.84 0.15 18.67
C GLN A 91 8.27 0.85 19.97
N GLY A 92 8.50 2.16 19.91
CA GLY A 92 9.05 2.95 21.03
C GLY A 92 8.02 3.49 22.01
N THR A 93 6.74 3.25 21.79
CA THR A 93 5.66 3.80 22.64
C THR A 93 4.99 2.73 23.48
N ASP A 94 4.80 3.01 24.78
CA ASP A 94 4.07 2.12 25.67
C ASP A 94 2.60 2.01 25.26
N ALA A 95 2.07 0.79 25.27
CA ALA A 95 0.66 0.54 24.99
C ALA A 95 -0.12 0.72 26.30
N PRO A 96 -1.11 1.64 26.36
CA PRO A 96 -1.79 1.98 27.60
C PRO A 96 -2.73 0.86 28.11
N THR A 97 -3.00 -0.16 27.29
CA THR A 97 -3.87 -1.27 27.65
C THR A 97 -3.40 -2.58 27.00
N PRO A 98 -3.72 -3.76 27.61
CA PRO A 98 -3.42 -5.06 26.99
C PRO A 98 -4.01 -5.19 25.58
N ARG A 99 -5.24 -4.69 25.36
CA ARG A 99 -5.91 -4.69 24.05
C ARG A 99 -5.16 -3.83 23.03
N SER A 100 -4.68 -2.66 23.44
CA SER A 100 -3.86 -1.79 22.58
C SER A 100 -2.53 -2.46 22.22
N ARG A 101 -1.92 -3.17 23.18
CA ARG A 101 -0.69 -3.94 22.92
C ARG A 101 -0.92 -5.01 21.87
N TYR A 102 -1.98 -5.82 22.00
CA TYR A 102 -2.35 -6.84 21.04
C TYR A 102 -2.48 -6.28 19.60
N PHE A 103 -3.25 -5.18 19.43
CA PHE A 103 -3.42 -4.58 18.10
C PHE A 103 -2.12 -4.04 17.52
N ARG A 104 -1.23 -3.49 18.33
CA ARG A 104 0.07 -3.01 17.87
C ARG A 104 1.01 -4.15 17.46
N GLU A 105 1.04 -5.21 18.23
CA GLU A 105 1.85 -6.39 17.92
C GLU A 105 1.35 -7.04 16.63
N ALA A 106 0.04 -7.23 16.48
CA ALA A 106 -0.58 -7.73 15.26
C ALA A 106 -0.28 -6.81 14.06
N PHE A 107 -0.42 -5.50 14.21
CA PHE A 107 -0.07 -4.52 13.17
C PHE A 107 1.39 -4.66 12.73
N ARG A 108 2.30 -4.73 13.69
CA ARG A 108 3.75 -4.86 13.41
C ARG A 108 4.09 -6.15 12.69
N GLY A 109 3.44 -7.24 13.07
CA GLY A 109 3.60 -8.54 12.42
C GLY A 109 3.11 -8.50 10.97
N THR A 110 1.87 -8.06 10.76
CA THR A 110 1.26 -8.01 9.42
C THR A 110 1.97 -7.04 8.48
N VAL A 111 2.40 -5.86 8.96
CA VAL A 111 3.21 -4.93 8.15
C VAL A 111 4.56 -5.55 7.82
N GLY A 112 5.22 -6.21 8.77
CA GLY A 112 6.52 -6.86 8.53
C GLY A 112 6.44 -7.95 7.49
N GLU A 113 5.45 -8.84 7.61
CA GLU A 113 5.21 -9.91 6.65
C GLU A 113 4.83 -9.34 5.27
N GLY A 114 3.92 -8.36 5.23
CA GLY A 114 3.49 -7.72 3.98
C GLY A 114 4.65 -7.05 3.23
N LEU A 115 5.53 -6.32 3.94
CA LEU A 115 6.72 -5.71 3.35
C LEU A 115 7.73 -6.75 2.86
N ALA A 116 7.90 -7.86 3.58
CA ALA A 116 8.81 -8.93 3.17
C ALA A 116 8.32 -9.64 1.91
N LEU A 117 7.02 -9.98 1.85
CA LEU A 117 6.41 -10.58 0.67
C LEU A 117 6.48 -9.64 -0.54
N TYR A 118 6.18 -8.36 -0.33
CA TYR A 118 6.27 -7.37 -1.38
C TYR A 118 7.72 -7.25 -1.91
N GLY A 119 8.70 -7.12 -1.02
CA GLY A 119 10.11 -7.06 -1.41
C GLY A 119 10.55 -8.31 -2.18
N PHE A 120 10.12 -9.50 -1.75
CA PHE A 120 10.37 -10.74 -2.47
C PHE A 120 9.77 -10.71 -3.89
N ALA A 121 8.53 -10.27 -4.04
CA ALA A 121 7.87 -10.19 -5.34
C ALA A 121 8.57 -9.19 -6.27
N VAL A 122 9.02 -8.03 -5.75
CA VAL A 122 9.82 -7.06 -6.52
C VAL A 122 11.13 -7.68 -6.97
N CYS A 123 11.83 -8.42 -6.12
CA CYS A 123 13.06 -9.13 -6.51
C CYS A 123 12.80 -10.14 -7.63
N CYS A 124 11.71 -10.92 -7.54
CA CYS A 124 11.32 -11.86 -8.60
C CYS A 124 11.01 -11.13 -9.92
N TRP A 125 10.31 -10.00 -9.84
CA TRP A 125 10.00 -9.19 -11.01
C TRP A 125 11.25 -8.61 -11.66
N VAL A 126 12.17 -8.05 -10.87
CA VAL A 126 13.47 -7.53 -11.38
C VAL A 126 14.28 -8.65 -12.00
N LEU A 127 14.32 -9.83 -11.38
CA LEU A 127 15.02 -11.00 -11.91
C LEU A 127 14.46 -11.41 -13.29
N GLU A 128 13.13 -11.45 -13.42
CA GLU A 128 12.48 -11.79 -14.70
C GLU A 128 12.78 -10.72 -15.77
N MET A 129 12.76 -9.45 -15.42
CA MET A 129 13.06 -8.35 -16.35
C MET A 129 14.52 -8.36 -16.82
N THR A 130 15.46 -8.70 -15.94
CA THR A 130 16.90 -8.67 -16.26
C THR A 130 17.42 -9.97 -16.85
N GLN A 131 16.84 -11.12 -16.49
CA GLN A 131 17.28 -12.46 -16.86
C GLN A 131 16.23 -13.24 -17.67
N CYS A 132 15.35 -12.52 -18.37
CA CYS A 132 14.19 -13.07 -19.07
C CYS A 132 14.46 -14.37 -19.88
N PRO A 133 15.53 -14.50 -20.69
CA PRO A 133 15.77 -15.74 -21.43
C PRO A 133 15.99 -16.97 -20.54
N SER A 134 16.66 -16.79 -19.40
CA SER A 134 17.07 -17.88 -18.50
C SER A 134 15.97 -18.31 -17.52
N VAL A 135 15.11 -17.38 -17.10
CA VAL A 135 14.11 -17.61 -16.03
C VAL A 135 12.66 -17.62 -16.52
N ARG A 136 12.42 -17.38 -17.82
CA ARG A 136 11.07 -17.31 -18.40
C ARG A 136 10.21 -18.54 -18.13
N TRP A 137 10.83 -19.72 -18.03
CA TRP A 137 10.15 -20.98 -17.73
C TRP A 137 9.56 -21.01 -16.31
N LEU A 138 10.08 -20.22 -15.38
CA LEU A 138 9.58 -20.12 -14.02
C LEU A 138 8.27 -19.33 -13.94
N ASN A 139 7.92 -18.56 -14.95
CA ASN A 139 6.71 -17.71 -15.02
C ASN A 139 6.52 -16.86 -13.75
N LEU A 140 7.62 -16.24 -13.28
CA LEU A 140 7.67 -15.50 -12.01
C LEU A 140 6.64 -14.36 -11.96
N HIS A 141 6.39 -13.73 -13.10
CA HIS A 141 5.37 -12.65 -13.17
C HIS A 141 3.99 -13.17 -12.78
N ALA A 142 3.57 -14.33 -13.26
CA ALA A 142 2.24 -14.83 -13.01
C ALA A 142 2.00 -15.19 -11.53
N TRP A 143 2.92 -15.89 -10.89
CA TRP A 143 2.68 -16.33 -9.52
C TRP A 143 3.36 -15.44 -8.47
N ALA A 144 4.62 -15.04 -8.66
CA ALA A 144 5.30 -14.21 -7.67
C ALA A 144 4.75 -12.80 -7.65
N TRP A 145 4.55 -12.18 -8.82
CA TRP A 145 3.98 -10.84 -8.87
C TRP A 145 2.52 -10.83 -8.43
N HIS A 146 1.64 -11.53 -9.12
CA HIS A 146 0.19 -11.42 -8.81
C HIS A 146 -0.21 -12.07 -7.49
N LEU A 147 0.30 -13.28 -7.16
CA LEU A 147 -0.11 -13.96 -5.94
C LEU A 147 0.60 -13.41 -4.70
N VAL A 148 1.92 -13.20 -4.77
CA VAL A 148 2.70 -12.76 -3.60
C VAL A 148 2.46 -11.28 -3.32
N VAL A 149 2.41 -10.42 -4.35
CA VAL A 149 2.03 -9.01 -4.19
C VAL A 149 0.61 -8.90 -3.68
N GLY A 150 -0.35 -9.65 -4.24
CA GLY A 150 -1.72 -9.67 -3.76
C GLY A 150 -1.83 -10.06 -2.28
N ARG A 151 -1.07 -11.07 -1.84
CA ARG A 151 -0.98 -11.44 -0.42
C ARG A 151 -0.35 -10.33 0.41
N GLY A 152 0.73 -9.70 -0.06
CA GLY A 152 1.40 -8.58 0.60
C GLY A 152 0.45 -7.39 0.80
N PHE A 153 -0.28 -6.99 -0.24
CA PHE A 153 -1.30 -5.94 -0.15
C PHE A 153 -2.43 -6.28 0.82
N ASN A 154 -2.91 -7.53 0.83
CA ASN A 154 -3.92 -7.98 1.78
C ASN A 154 -3.44 -7.82 3.23
N LEU A 155 -2.19 -8.18 3.53
CA LEU A 155 -1.60 -7.99 4.86
C LEU A 155 -1.45 -6.52 5.21
N LEU A 156 -1.02 -5.67 4.27
CA LEU A 156 -0.95 -4.23 4.48
C LEU A 156 -2.33 -3.63 4.73
N ALA A 157 -3.35 -4.01 3.98
CA ALA A 157 -4.72 -3.58 4.22
C ALA A 157 -5.24 -4.04 5.60
N THR A 158 -4.99 -5.29 5.97
CA THR A 158 -5.32 -5.81 7.31
C THR A 158 -4.63 -5.01 8.41
N SER A 159 -3.37 -4.63 8.20
CA SER A 159 -2.63 -3.81 9.16
C SER A 159 -3.27 -2.44 9.39
N LEU A 160 -3.86 -1.83 8.35
CA LEU A 160 -4.57 -0.55 8.46
C LEU A 160 -5.85 -0.69 9.28
N VAL A 161 -6.56 -1.80 9.12
CA VAL A 161 -7.74 -2.11 9.97
C VAL A 161 -7.32 -2.26 11.43
N LEU A 162 -6.24 -3.00 11.71
CA LEU A 162 -5.71 -3.17 13.07
C LEU A 162 -5.28 -1.83 13.70
N LEU A 163 -4.65 -0.95 12.94
CA LEU A 163 -4.28 0.39 13.39
C LEU A 163 -5.52 1.24 13.74
N THR A 164 -6.57 1.15 12.93
CA THR A 164 -7.84 1.84 13.17
C THR A 164 -8.54 1.30 14.43
N LEU A 165 -8.55 -0.03 14.64
CA LEU A 165 -9.12 -0.67 15.82
C LEU A 165 -8.35 -0.30 17.09
N GLU A 166 -7.02 -0.28 17.05
CA GLU A 166 -6.16 0.16 18.16
C GLU A 166 -6.55 1.60 18.56
N ARG A 167 -6.68 2.47 17.60
CA ARG A 167 -7.03 3.86 17.83
C ARG A 167 -8.43 4.02 18.44
N ASN A 168 -9.43 3.34 17.90
CA ASN A 168 -10.79 3.39 18.44
C ASN A 168 -10.85 2.87 19.89
N SER A 169 -10.00 1.89 20.23
CA SER A 169 -9.92 1.36 21.60
C SER A 169 -9.41 2.38 22.62
N ARG A 170 -8.62 3.38 22.19
CA ARG A 170 -8.13 4.47 23.07
C ARG A 170 -9.16 5.56 23.27
N THR A 171 -9.95 5.86 22.23
CA THR A 171 -10.95 6.95 22.32
C THR A 171 -12.14 6.57 23.20
N CYS A 172 -12.54 5.31 23.25
CA CYS A 172 -13.61 4.85 24.14
C CYS A 172 -13.29 5.04 25.63
N LYS A 173 -12.00 4.97 26.04
CA LYS A 173 -11.60 5.15 27.45
C LYS A 173 -11.59 6.61 27.94
N LYS A 174 -11.57 7.59 27.03
CA LYS A 174 -11.57 9.02 27.41
C LYS A 174 -12.99 9.56 27.71
N LYS A 175 -14.03 8.74 27.49
CA LYS A 175 -15.44 9.14 27.68
C LYS A 175 -16.04 8.63 29.00
N PHE A 176 -15.28 7.89 29.81
CA PHE A 176 -15.61 7.43 31.15
C PHE A 176 -14.53 7.89 32.14
#